data_bad929182f17974bc12ccc3d0cbc7b85
#
_entry.id   bad929182f17974bc12ccc3d0cbc7b85
#
_cell.length_a   1.000
_cell.length_b   1.000
_cell.length_c   1.000
_cell.angle_alpha   90.00
_cell.angle_beta   90.00
_cell.angle_gamma   90.00
#
_symmetry.space_group_name_H-M   'P 1'
#
loop_
_entity.id
_entity.type
_entity.pdbx_description
1 polymer ?
#
loop_
_entity_poly.entity_id
_entity_poly.type
_entity_poly.pdbx_seq_one_letter_code
_entity_poly.pdbx_strand_id
1 'polypeptide(L)'
;MAGILVDQTLKSLKKDFARSFQTGASLEKPVMFTEYGADTVSGLHDTTSVMYTEEYQVEYYEMNNKVFDEFEFVVGEQAWNFADFATSQSLLRVQGNKKGLFTRDRKPKMVAHYFRNRWSNIPEFGYKK
;
A
#
# COMPACT_ATOMS: atom_id res chain seq x y z
N MET A 1 9.53 -20.34 5.93
CA MET A 1 10.32 -19.50 4.97
C MET A 1 9.64 -18.18 4.63
N ALA A 2 8.34 -18.13 4.36
CA ALA A 2 7.63 -16.88 4.05
C ALA A 2 7.76 -15.79 5.14
N GLY A 3 7.62 -16.14 6.43
CA GLY A 3 7.73 -15.19 7.53
C GLY A 3 9.09 -14.50 7.68
N ILE A 4 10.17 -15.17 7.31
CA ILE A 4 11.54 -14.60 7.37
C ILE A 4 11.75 -13.57 6.24
N LEU A 5 11.20 -13.84 5.06
CA LEU A 5 11.26 -12.91 3.91
C LEU A 5 10.46 -11.64 4.19
N VAL A 6 9.25 -11.78 4.74
CA VAL A 6 8.39 -10.65 5.14
C VAL A 6 9.08 -9.78 6.19
N ASP A 7 9.71 -10.39 7.21
CA ASP A 7 10.43 -9.64 8.26
C ASP A 7 11.67 -8.91 7.70
N GLN A 8 12.40 -9.50 6.77
CA GLN A 8 13.53 -8.84 6.09
C GLN A 8 13.06 -7.68 5.21
N THR A 9 11.96 -7.84 4.49
CA THR A 9 11.38 -6.80 3.63
C THR A 9 10.86 -5.64 4.48
N LEU A 10 10.19 -5.92 5.59
CA LEU A 10 9.75 -4.90 6.57
C LEU A 10 10.93 -4.13 7.16
N LYS A 11 12.01 -4.82 7.54
CA LYS A 11 13.23 -4.17 8.06
C LYS A 11 13.90 -3.28 7.01
N SER A 12 13.93 -3.72 5.75
CA SER A 12 14.44 -2.92 4.64
C SER A 12 13.57 -1.69 4.41
N LEU A 13 12.25 -1.85 4.31
CA LEU A 13 11.31 -0.75 4.17
C LEU A 13 11.42 0.26 5.31
N LYS A 14 11.49 -0.18 6.55
CA LYS A 14 11.70 0.69 7.72
C LYS A 14 13.00 1.47 7.63
N LYS A 15 14.08 0.83 7.20
CA LYS A 15 15.40 1.46 7.05
C LYS A 15 15.40 2.50 5.92
N ASP A 16 14.82 2.17 4.78
CA ASP A 16 14.73 3.07 3.64
C ASP A 16 13.79 4.25 3.96
N PHE A 17 12.72 3.98 4.68
CA PHE A 17 11.81 4.98 5.20
C PHE A 17 12.51 5.91 6.20
N ALA A 18 13.14 5.37 7.23
CA ALA A 18 13.90 6.14 8.20
C ALA A 18 15.00 6.98 7.52
N ARG A 19 15.66 6.43 6.50
CA ARG A 19 16.70 7.13 5.74
C ARG A 19 16.14 8.27 4.89
N SER A 20 15.02 8.04 4.21
CA SER A 20 14.33 9.05 3.40
C SER A 20 13.75 10.17 4.27
N PHE A 21 13.35 9.87 5.50
CA PHE A 21 12.71 10.78 6.45
C PHE A 21 13.62 11.29 7.57
N GLN A 22 14.88 10.85 7.67
CA GLN A 22 15.86 11.52 8.53
C GLN A 22 15.95 13.01 8.21
N THR A 23 15.77 13.38 6.95
CA THR A 23 15.66 14.77 6.52
C THR A 23 14.31 15.38 6.89
N GLY A 24 13.22 14.60 6.90
CA GLY A 24 11.86 15.06 7.25
C GLY A 24 11.63 15.20 8.75
N ALA A 25 12.14 14.28 9.56
CA ALA A 25 12.08 14.36 11.03
C ALA A 25 12.85 15.58 11.58
N SER A 26 13.90 16.04 10.86
CA SER A 26 14.61 17.28 11.20
C SER A 26 13.80 18.53 10.88
N LEU A 27 12.71 18.41 10.10
CA LEU A 27 11.88 19.56 9.69
C LEU A 27 10.64 19.76 10.56
N GLU A 28 10.39 18.87 11.54
CA GLU A 28 9.21 18.93 12.44
C GLU A 28 7.88 19.10 11.70
N LYS A 29 7.77 18.55 10.48
CA LYS A 29 6.61 18.72 9.61
C LYS A 29 5.83 17.42 9.46
N PRO A 30 4.49 17.49 9.43
CA PRO A 30 3.67 16.33 9.11
C PRO A 30 3.90 15.87 7.66
N VAL A 31 3.88 14.55 7.47
CA VAL A 31 4.06 13.90 6.17
C VAL A 31 2.79 13.16 5.76
N MET A 32 2.39 13.32 4.51
CA MET A 32 1.30 12.56 3.90
C MET A 32 1.82 11.78 2.70
N PHE A 33 1.47 10.49 2.62
CA PHE A 33 1.68 9.67 1.44
C PHE A 33 0.54 9.87 0.47
N THR A 34 0.82 10.50 -0.67
CA THR A 34 -0.20 10.88 -1.66
C THR A 34 -0.43 9.81 -2.72
N GLU A 35 0.53 8.89 -2.91
CA GLU A 35 0.41 7.81 -3.89
C GLU A 35 1.29 6.62 -3.49
N TYR A 36 0.68 5.46 -3.27
CA TYR A 36 1.38 4.18 -3.15
C TYR A 36 0.44 3.04 -3.56
N GLY A 37 0.97 2.00 -4.20
CA GLY A 37 0.16 0.88 -4.67
C GLY A 37 0.91 -0.11 -5.55
N ALA A 38 0.34 -1.30 -5.69
CA ALA A 38 0.87 -2.40 -6.49
C ALA A 38 -0.11 -2.85 -7.57
N ASP A 39 0.41 -3.15 -8.77
CA ASP A 39 -0.41 -3.69 -9.86
C ASP A 39 -0.90 -5.10 -9.52
N THR A 40 -2.19 -5.36 -9.76
CA THR A 40 -2.87 -6.59 -9.36
C THR A 40 -3.93 -6.99 -10.36
N VAL A 41 -3.90 -8.23 -10.79
CA VAL A 41 -4.91 -8.82 -11.67
C VAL A 41 -6.04 -9.37 -10.82
N SER A 42 -7.25 -8.82 -10.95
CA SER A 42 -8.41 -9.28 -10.20
C SER A 42 -8.72 -10.75 -10.48
N GLY A 43 -8.92 -11.52 -9.40
CA GLY A 43 -9.18 -12.96 -9.48
C GLY A 43 -7.91 -13.82 -9.63
N LEU A 44 -6.73 -13.21 -9.69
CA LEU A 44 -5.47 -13.95 -9.65
C LEU A 44 -5.05 -14.18 -8.20
N HIS A 45 -4.99 -15.44 -7.79
CA HIS A 45 -4.67 -15.88 -6.44
C HIS A 45 -3.53 -16.89 -6.44
N ASP A 46 -2.72 -16.88 -5.38
CA ASP A 46 -1.69 -17.87 -5.14
C ASP A 46 -1.57 -18.12 -3.63
N THR A 47 -1.08 -19.30 -3.26
CA THR A 47 -0.78 -19.64 -1.86
C THR A 47 0.38 -18.88 -1.27
N THR A 48 1.18 -18.24 -2.12
CA THR A 48 2.25 -17.31 -1.76
C THR A 48 1.96 -15.97 -2.41
N SER A 49 2.37 -14.87 -1.76
CA SER A 49 2.17 -13.51 -2.28
C SER A 49 3.11 -13.24 -3.46
N VAL A 50 2.75 -13.78 -4.63
CA VAL A 50 3.47 -13.56 -5.89
C VAL A 50 3.00 -12.27 -6.53
N MET A 51 3.88 -11.52 -7.18
CA MET A 51 3.55 -10.29 -7.91
C MET A 51 2.30 -10.47 -8.79
N TYR A 52 1.45 -9.47 -8.79
CA TYR A 52 0.16 -9.39 -9.49
C TYR A 52 -0.99 -10.18 -8.86
N THR A 53 -0.79 -11.00 -7.84
CA THR A 53 -1.89 -11.64 -7.10
C THR A 53 -2.61 -10.65 -6.19
N GLU A 54 -3.85 -10.96 -5.81
CA GLU A 54 -4.61 -10.13 -4.86
C GLU A 54 -3.98 -10.18 -3.46
N GLU A 55 -3.42 -11.33 -3.05
CA GLU A 55 -2.66 -11.50 -1.81
C GLU A 55 -1.44 -10.59 -1.77
N TYR A 56 -0.68 -10.49 -2.87
CA TYR A 56 0.47 -9.59 -2.96
C TYR A 56 0.09 -8.13 -2.77
N GLN A 57 -1.02 -7.69 -3.38
CA GLN A 57 -1.51 -6.32 -3.23
C GLN A 57 -1.87 -6.02 -1.77
N VAL A 58 -2.56 -6.94 -1.09
CA VAL A 58 -2.91 -6.79 0.33
C VAL A 58 -1.64 -6.72 1.19
N GLU A 59 -0.72 -7.67 1.04
CA GLU A 59 0.53 -7.72 1.79
C GLU A 59 1.39 -6.47 1.58
N TYR A 60 1.45 -5.96 0.35
CA TYR A 60 2.13 -4.70 0.03
C TYR A 60 1.58 -3.53 0.86
N TYR A 61 0.26 -3.38 0.91
CA TYR A 61 -0.37 -2.31 1.69
C TYR A 61 -0.21 -2.54 3.19
N GLU A 62 -0.39 -3.76 3.69
CA GLU A 62 -0.20 -4.10 5.10
C GLU A 62 1.20 -3.74 5.59
N MET A 63 2.23 -4.08 4.82
CA MET A 63 3.62 -3.75 5.17
C MET A 63 3.86 -2.24 5.22
N ASN A 64 3.38 -1.50 4.21
CA ASN A 64 3.54 -0.05 4.19
C ASN A 64 2.77 0.60 5.35
N ASN A 65 1.53 0.20 5.58
CA ASN A 65 0.70 0.78 6.62
C ASN A 65 1.23 0.49 8.03
N LYS A 66 1.81 -0.68 8.29
CA LYS A 66 2.53 -0.96 9.53
C LYS A 66 3.68 0.03 9.76
N VAL A 67 4.44 0.33 8.70
CA VAL A 67 5.54 1.31 8.79
C VAL A 67 4.98 2.71 9.03
N PHE A 68 3.91 3.11 8.33
CA PHE A 68 3.28 4.42 8.53
C PHE A 68 2.76 4.61 9.96
N ASP A 69 2.20 3.56 10.55
CA ASP A 69 1.66 3.60 11.90
C ASP A 69 2.74 3.75 12.99
N GLU A 70 4.00 3.37 12.69
CA GLU A 70 5.12 3.52 13.63
C GLU A 70 5.67 4.96 13.73
N PHE A 71 5.35 5.83 12.76
CA PHE A 71 5.87 7.20 12.73
C PHE A 71 4.78 8.23 13.03
N GLU A 72 4.94 8.95 14.14
CA GLU A 72 4.00 9.99 14.58
C GLU A 72 3.81 11.12 13.56
N PHE A 73 4.86 11.45 12.81
CA PHE A 73 4.82 12.50 11.80
C PHE A 73 4.07 12.11 10.51
N VAL A 74 3.73 10.83 10.32
CA VAL A 74 2.90 10.39 9.19
C VAL A 74 1.43 10.59 9.56
N VAL A 75 0.80 11.58 8.94
CA VAL A 75 -0.56 12.03 9.28
C VAL A 75 -1.61 11.66 8.23
N GLY A 76 -1.20 11.05 7.12
CA GLY A 76 -2.14 10.65 6.08
C GLY A 76 -1.56 9.68 5.06
N GLU A 77 -2.46 8.92 4.45
CA GLU A 77 -2.17 7.93 3.42
C GLU A 77 -3.23 7.97 2.33
N GLN A 78 -2.81 7.93 1.07
CA GLN A 78 -3.70 7.86 -0.08
C GLN A 78 -3.26 6.72 -1.01
N ALA A 79 -4.06 5.67 -1.07
CA ALA A 79 -3.79 4.56 -1.96
C ALA A 79 -3.90 4.99 -3.43
N TRP A 80 -2.94 4.62 -4.26
CA TRP A 80 -3.03 4.73 -5.69
C TRP A 80 -3.38 3.37 -6.30
N ASN A 81 -4.58 3.21 -6.80
CA ASN A 81 -5.63 4.21 -6.94
C ASN A 81 -7.00 3.59 -6.66
N PHE A 82 -8.07 4.36 -6.80
CA PHE A 82 -9.43 3.89 -6.51
C PHE A 82 -9.83 2.70 -7.40
N ALA A 83 -9.69 2.81 -8.72
CA ALA A 83 -10.06 1.74 -9.64
C ALA A 83 -9.10 1.64 -10.82
N ASP A 84 -8.97 0.44 -11.37
CA ASP A 84 -8.21 0.18 -12.59
C ASP A 84 -8.69 1.08 -13.74
N PHE A 85 -7.77 1.54 -14.57
CA PHE A 85 -8.08 2.39 -15.71
C PHE A 85 -7.21 2.10 -16.93
N ALA A 86 -7.73 2.44 -18.12
CA ALA A 86 -7.02 2.26 -19.37
C ALA A 86 -5.85 3.25 -19.49
N THR A 87 -4.74 2.78 -20.03
CA THR A 87 -3.57 3.58 -20.37
C THR A 87 -3.11 3.23 -21.78
N SER A 88 -2.17 4.00 -22.32
CA SER A 88 -1.41 3.58 -23.50
C SER A 88 -0.72 2.25 -23.21
N GLN A 89 -0.73 1.33 -24.17
CA GLN A 89 -0.05 0.05 -24.03
C GLN A 89 1.47 0.24 -24.14
N SER A 90 2.20 -0.41 -23.26
CA SER A 90 3.67 -0.41 -23.25
C SER A 90 4.18 -1.64 -22.51
N LEU A 91 5.48 -1.86 -22.50
CA LEU A 91 6.11 -2.93 -21.71
C LEU A 91 5.81 -2.82 -20.21
N LEU A 92 5.59 -1.59 -19.71
CA LEU A 92 5.31 -1.33 -18.31
C LEU A 92 3.80 -1.20 -17.99
N ARG A 93 2.93 -1.22 -19.00
CA ARG A 93 1.49 -0.99 -18.86
C ARG A 93 0.69 -1.91 -19.77
N VAL A 94 0.67 -3.19 -19.43
CA VAL A 94 -0.14 -4.19 -20.14
C VAL A 94 -1.57 -4.16 -19.63
N GLN A 95 -2.54 -3.93 -20.51
CA GLN A 95 -3.97 -3.81 -20.21
C GLN A 95 -4.35 -2.66 -19.26
N GLY A 96 -3.52 -1.60 -19.16
CA GLY A 96 -3.79 -0.43 -18.34
C GLY A 96 -3.11 -0.42 -16.98
N ASN A 97 -3.52 0.51 -16.13
CA ASN A 97 -3.09 0.59 -14.74
C ASN A 97 -3.95 -0.36 -13.89
N LYS A 98 -3.30 -1.29 -13.21
CA LYS A 98 -3.93 -2.34 -12.40
C LYS A 98 -3.78 -2.12 -10.88
N LYS A 99 -3.42 -0.90 -10.44
CA LYS A 99 -3.24 -0.57 -9.03
C LYS A 99 -4.53 -0.25 -8.29
N GLY A 100 -5.68 -0.32 -8.97
CA GLY A 100 -6.98 -0.05 -8.36
C GLY A 100 -7.28 -0.94 -7.15
N LEU A 101 -7.94 -0.37 -6.15
CA LEU A 101 -8.59 -1.13 -5.08
C LEU A 101 -9.84 -1.85 -5.63
N PHE A 102 -10.41 -1.29 -6.68
CA PHE A 102 -11.52 -1.84 -7.45
C PHE A 102 -11.09 -2.11 -8.90
N THR A 103 -11.79 -3.01 -9.56
CA THR A 103 -11.66 -3.20 -10.99
C THR A 103 -12.19 -1.97 -11.75
N ARG A 104 -11.95 -1.92 -13.07
CA ARG A 104 -12.47 -0.83 -13.91
C ARG A 104 -14.00 -0.71 -13.88
N ASP A 105 -14.71 -1.82 -13.73
CA ASP A 105 -16.17 -1.91 -13.60
C ASP A 105 -16.65 -1.83 -12.13
N ARG A 106 -15.79 -1.40 -11.20
CA ARG A 106 -16.07 -1.13 -9.78
C ARG A 106 -16.34 -2.36 -8.92
N LYS A 107 -15.91 -3.54 -9.33
CA LYS A 107 -15.93 -4.71 -8.45
C LYS A 107 -14.79 -4.62 -7.45
N PRO A 108 -15.02 -4.88 -6.14
CA PRO A 108 -13.96 -4.82 -5.15
C PRO A 108 -12.93 -5.94 -5.39
N LYS A 109 -11.65 -5.59 -5.29
CA LYS A 109 -10.58 -6.56 -5.11
C LYS A 109 -10.43 -6.87 -3.62
N MET A 110 -9.67 -7.89 -3.26
CA MET A 110 -9.39 -8.28 -1.87
C MET A 110 -8.91 -7.11 -1.01
N VAL A 111 -8.08 -6.25 -1.57
CA VAL A 111 -7.54 -5.06 -0.91
C VAL A 111 -8.59 -4.01 -0.55
N ALA A 112 -9.71 -3.93 -1.25
CA ALA A 112 -10.81 -3.03 -0.90
C ALA A 112 -11.41 -3.38 0.46
N HIS A 113 -11.51 -4.68 0.78
CA HIS A 113 -11.96 -5.16 2.09
C HIS A 113 -10.94 -4.87 3.20
N TYR A 114 -9.65 -5.01 2.89
CA TYR A 114 -8.57 -4.62 3.79
C TYR A 114 -8.66 -3.14 4.17
N PHE A 115 -8.77 -2.23 3.20
CA PHE A 115 -8.87 -0.80 3.47
C PHE A 115 -10.16 -0.41 4.18
N ARG A 116 -11.29 -1.04 3.83
CA ARG A 116 -12.54 -0.84 4.56
C ARG A 116 -12.34 -1.13 6.05
N ASN A 117 -11.71 -2.26 6.38
CA ASN A 117 -11.43 -2.61 7.76
C ASN A 117 -10.46 -1.63 8.41
N ARG A 118 -9.34 -1.31 7.74
CA ARG A 118 -8.33 -0.38 8.26
C ARG A 118 -8.92 0.98 8.57
N TRP A 119 -9.54 1.63 7.59
CA TRP A 119 -10.04 3.00 7.75
C TRP A 119 -11.25 3.10 8.70
N SER A 120 -12.08 2.07 8.78
CA SER A 120 -13.19 2.04 9.75
C SER A 120 -12.71 1.93 11.20
N ASN A 121 -11.48 1.50 11.43
CA ASN A 121 -10.89 1.35 12.77
C ASN A 121 -9.94 2.50 13.15
N ILE A 122 -9.74 3.48 12.28
CA ILE A 122 -8.97 4.68 12.61
C ILE A 122 -9.82 5.57 13.53
N PRO A 123 -9.34 5.92 14.74
CA PRO A 123 -10.05 6.86 15.63
C PRO A 123 -10.21 8.23 14.98
N GLU A 124 -11.33 8.91 15.27
CA GLU A 124 -11.64 10.21 14.65
C GLU A 124 -10.59 11.29 14.96
N PHE A 125 -10.07 11.31 16.18
CA PHE A 125 -9.07 12.30 16.62
C PHE A 125 -8.04 11.72 17.58
N GLY A 126 -6.80 12.24 17.51
CA GLY A 126 -5.79 12.07 18.56
C GLY A 126 -5.22 10.66 18.70
N TYR A 127 -5.32 9.82 17.69
CA TYR A 127 -4.73 8.47 17.74
C TYR A 127 -3.20 8.47 17.55
N LYS A 128 -2.66 9.54 16.97
CA LYS A 128 -1.23 9.84 16.96
C LYS A 128 -0.97 11.05 17.84
N LYS A 129 -0.09 10.89 18.81
CA LYS A 129 0.30 11.95 19.76
C LYS A 129 1.58 12.62 19.31
#